data_c23ed7d34551d517c7c18cbc995f89a6
#
_entry.id   c23ed7d34551d517c7c18cbc995f89a6
#
_cell.length_a   1.000
_cell.length_b   1.000
_cell.length_c   1.000
_cell.angle_alpha   90.00
_cell.angle_beta   90.00
_cell.angle_gamma   90.00
#
_symmetry.space_group_name_H-M   'P 1'
#
loop_
_entity.id
_entity.type
_entity.pdbx_description
1 polymer ?
#
loop_
_entity_poly.entity_id
_entity_poly.type
_entity_poly.pdbx_seq_one_letter_code
_entity_poly.pdbx_strand_id
1 'polypeptide(L)'
;GRYYYEEASKHLKAYRDKTIWCSDFITRMDYAYAAADLVISRAGAGSISELCLLGKPVILVPSPNVAEDHQTKNALALLQKGAALMVADKEAEDKLVPTALALVADEARLKQLSENIEAMAQRHSAERIVDEMVKIIERQK
;
A
#
# COMPACT_ATOMS: atom_id res chain seq x y z
N GLY A 1 -13.79 -2.04 -0.36
CA GLY A 1 -14.76 -1.31 0.46
C GLY A 1 -16.19 -1.64 0.05
N ARG A 2 -17.17 -1.28 0.85
CA ARG A 2 -18.60 -1.68 0.68
C ARG A 2 -19.17 -1.36 -0.70
N TYR A 3 -18.80 -0.23 -1.27
CA TYR A 3 -19.38 0.26 -2.53
C TYR A 3 -19.22 -0.73 -3.71
N TYR A 4 -18.05 -1.36 -3.83
CA TYR A 4 -17.77 -2.32 -4.92
C TYR A 4 -17.89 -3.78 -4.48
N TYR A 5 -18.14 -4.03 -3.19
CA TYR A 5 -18.09 -5.39 -2.64
C TYR A 5 -19.16 -6.32 -3.24
N GLU A 6 -20.39 -5.83 -3.38
CA GLU A 6 -21.50 -6.66 -3.89
C GLU A 6 -21.24 -7.12 -5.32
N GLU A 7 -20.76 -6.21 -6.17
CA GLU A 7 -20.46 -6.51 -7.57
C GLU A 7 -19.24 -7.46 -7.67
N ALA A 8 -18.14 -7.13 -7.04
CA ALA A 8 -16.95 -7.97 -7.00
C ALA A 8 -17.27 -9.37 -6.43
N SER A 9 -18.08 -9.43 -5.38
CA SER A 9 -18.51 -10.66 -4.74
C SER A 9 -19.31 -11.58 -5.68
N LYS A 10 -20.13 -11.02 -6.58
CA LYS A 10 -20.85 -11.80 -7.59
C LYS A 10 -19.90 -12.43 -8.61
N HIS A 11 -18.96 -11.67 -9.11
CA HIS A 11 -17.96 -12.15 -10.07
C HIS A 11 -17.02 -13.21 -9.48
N LEU A 12 -16.70 -13.10 -8.19
CA LEU A 12 -15.77 -14.01 -7.50
C LEU A 12 -16.43 -15.28 -6.95
N LYS A 13 -17.77 -15.44 -7.08
CA LYS A 13 -18.47 -16.62 -6.54
C LYS A 13 -17.90 -17.96 -7.04
N ALA A 14 -17.48 -18.04 -8.29
CA ALA A 14 -16.93 -19.25 -8.88
C ALA A 14 -15.54 -19.64 -8.34
N TYR A 15 -14.85 -18.72 -7.63
CA TYR A 15 -13.48 -18.88 -7.15
C TYR A 15 -13.36 -18.90 -5.62
N ARG A 16 -14.48 -18.68 -4.89
CA ARG A 16 -14.52 -18.44 -3.43
C ARG A 16 -14.04 -19.61 -2.57
N ASP A 17 -14.16 -20.80 -3.07
CA ASP A 17 -13.94 -22.03 -2.27
C ASP A 17 -12.51 -22.58 -2.32
N LYS A 18 -11.62 -22.00 -3.14
CA LYS A 18 -10.29 -22.60 -3.35
C LYS A 18 -9.08 -21.65 -3.27
N THR A 19 -9.18 -20.41 -3.72
CA THR A 19 -8.01 -19.54 -3.88
C THR A 19 -8.26 -18.05 -3.59
N ILE A 20 -9.51 -17.60 -3.56
CA ILE A 20 -9.84 -16.18 -3.40
C ILE A 20 -10.75 -15.97 -2.19
N TRP A 21 -10.26 -15.19 -1.25
CA TRP A 21 -11.06 -14.65 -0.16
C TRP A 21 -11.44 -13.20 -0.46
N CYS A 22 -12.71 -12.83 -0.28
CA CYS A 22 -13.22 -11.49 -0.51
C CYS A 22 -14.03 -11.00 0.68
N SER A 23 -13.74 -9.81 1.17
CA SER A 23 -14.46 -9.15 2.26
C SER A 23 -14.64 -7.65 1.95
N ASP A 24 -15.71 -7.06 2.48
CA ASP A 24 -15.96 -5.62 2.41
C ASP A 24 -15.03 -4.83 3.35
N PHE A 25 -14.59 -5.49 4.43
CA PHE A 25 -13.69 -4.94 5.43
C PHE A 25 -12.81 -6.03 6.06
N ILE A 26 -11.55 -5.73 6.30
CA ILE A 26 -10.60 -6.62 6.97
C ILE A 26 -10.42 -6.11 8.40
N THR A 27 -10.93 -6.87 9.38
CA THR A 27 -10.83 -6.50 10.81
C THR A 27 -9.44 -6.78 11.40
N ARG A 28 -8.72 -7.75 10.84
CA ARG A 28 -7.38 -8.15 11.27
C ARG A 28 -6.37 -7.89 10.17
N MET A 29 -6.09 -6.59 9.93
CA MET A 29 -5.09 -6.15 8.94
C MET A 29 -3.69 -6.66 9.27
N ASP A 30 -3.36 -6.82 10.54
CA ASP A 30 -2.12 -7.42 11.02
C ASP A 30 -1.88 -8.82 10.42
N TYR A 31 -2.89 -9.68 10.45
CA TYR A 31 -2.80 -11.02 9.85
C TYR A 31 -2.80 -10.97 8.32
N ALA A 32 -3.57 -10.07 7.72
CA ALA A 32 -3.59 -9.93 6.28
C ALA A 32 -2.22 -9.50 5.74
N TYR A 33 -1.60 -8.52 6.38
CA TYR A 33 -0.25 -8.11 6.01
C TYR A 33 0.80 -9.20 6.30
N ALA A 34 0.68 -9.91 7.42
CA ALA A 34 1.61 -11.00 7.73
C ALA A 34 1.59 -12.11 6.69
N ALA A 35 0.39 -12.45 6.18
CA ALA A 35 0.20 -13.51 5.19
C ALA A 35 0.54 -13.09 3.75
N ALA A 36 0.61 -11.77 3.45
CA ALA A 36 0.83 -11.29 2.11
C ALA A 36 2.32 -11.28 1.73
N ASP A 37 2.68 -11.82 0.58
CA ASP A 37 3.99 -11.66 -0.05
C ASP A 37 4.07 -10.39 -0.89
N LEU A 38 2.94 -9.96 -1.45
CA LEU A 38 2.79 -8.75 -2.26
C LEU A 38 1.47 -8.07 -1.90
N VAL A 39 1.48 -6.76 -1.80
CA VAL A 39 0.28 -5.94 -1.59
C VAL A 39 -0.01 -5.09 -2.82
N ILE A 40 -1.28 -5.00 -3.19
CA ILE A 40 -1.77 -4.03 -4.18
C ILE A 40 -2.63 -3.04 -3.42
N SER A 41 -2.31 -1.75 -3.53
CA SER A 41 -2.98 -0.71 -2.75
C SER A 41 -3.14 0.60 -3.50
N ARG A 42 -4.12 1.41 -3.08
CA ARG A 42 -4.14 2.84 -3.38
C ARG A 42 -2.97 3.53 -2.65
N ALA A 43 -2.51 4.68 -3.18
CA ALA A 43 -1.35 5.37 -2.66
C ALA A 43 -1.70 6.44 -1.59
N GLY A 44 -2.60 6.09 -0.66
CA GLY A 44 -2.92 6.92 0.50
C GLY A 44 -1.77 6.98 1.50
N ALA A 45 -1.53 8.13 2.13
CA ALA A 45 -0.41 8.34 3.06
C ALA A 45 -0.41 7.34 4.22
N GLY A 46 -1.57 7.06 4.82
CA GLY A 46 -1.69 6.07 5.91
C GLY A 46 -1.28 4.67 5.47
N SER A 47 -1.81 4.19 4.33
CA SER A 47 -1.46 2.87 3.79
C SER A 47 0.03 2.76 3.46
N ILE A 48 0.62 3.82 2.87
CA ILE A 48 2.05 3.85 2.57
C ILE A 48 2.88 3.77 3.86
N SER A 49 2.51 4.53 4.89
CA SER A 49 3.21 4.50 6.18
C SER A 49 3.19 3.11 6.82
N GLU A 50 2.06 2.42 6.79
CA GLU A 50 1.95 1.04 7.27
C GLU A 50 2.81 0.08 6.45
N LEU A 51 2.78 0.17 5.11
CA LEU A 51 3.57 -0.68 4.23
C LEU A 51 5.08 -0.47 4.40
N CYS A 52 5.51 0.77 4.62
CA CYS A 52 6.90 1.08 4.95
C CYS A 52 7.32 0.44 6.27
N LEU A 53 6.52 0.57 7.34
CA LEU A 53 6.81 -0.01 8.64
C LEU A 53 6.91 -1.53 8.62
N LEU A 54 6.15 -2.18 7.75
CA LEU A 54 6.07 -3.63 7.61
C LEU A 54 7.04 -4.19 6.56
N GLY A 55 7.73 -3.34 5.81
CA GLY A 55 8.61 -3.77 4.72
C GLY A 55 7.88 -4.55 3.62
N LYS A 56 6.61 -4.25 3.35
CA LYS A 56 5.81 -5.04 2.39
C LYS A 56 6.01 -4.57 0.96
N PRO A 57 6.44 -5.47 0.04
CA PRO A 57 6.45 -5.19 -1.39
C PRO A 57 5.06 -4.74 -1.86
N VAL A 58 5.01 -3.68 -2.66
CA VAL A 58 3.72 -3.10 -3.06
C VAL A 58 3.70 -2.66 -4.52
N ILE A 59 2.55 -2.88 -5.15
CA ILE A 59 2.15 -2.21 -6.39
C ILE A 59 1.13 -1.14 -6.03
N LEU A 60 1.47 0.12 -6.27
CA LEU A 60 0.59 1.25 -6.01
C LEU A 60 -0.25 1.58 -7.24
N VAL A 61 -1.55 1.75 -7.02
CA VAL A 61 -2.50 2.21 -8.03
C VAL A 61 -3.10 3.52 -7.53
N PRO A 62 -2.48 4.68 -7.85
CA PRO A 62 -2.97 5.97 -7.38
C PRO A 62 -4.40 6.23 -7.84
N SER A 63 -5.25 6.75 -6.94
CA SER A 63 -6.60 7.18 -7.31
C SER A 63 -6.54 8.51 -8.06
N PRO A 64 -7.20 8.64 -9.24
CA PRO A 64 -7.24 9.89 -9.98
C PRO A 64 -8.19 10.92 -9.35
N ASN A 65 -9.09 10.49 -8.47
CA ASN A 65 -10.18 11.30 -7.92
C ASN A 65 -9.85 11.87 -6.52
N VAL A 66 -8.61 12.29 -6.30
CA VAL A 66 -8.18 12.90 -5.04
C VAL A 66 -7.67 14.32 -5.26
N ALA A 67 -7.89 15.19 -4.25
CA ALA A 67 -7.45 16.59 -4.31
C ALA A 67 -5.94 16.68 -4.62
N GLU A 68 -5.56 17.60 -5.50
CA GLU A 68 -4.16 17.94 -5.83
C GLU A 68 -3.27 16.78 -6.27
N ASP A 69 -3.84 15.67 -6.72
CA ASP A 69 -3.11 14.47 -7.18
C ASP A 69 -2.10 13.92 -6.16
N HIS A 70 -2.44 14.02 -4.87
CA HIS A 70 -1.56 13.58 -3.78
C HIS A 70 -1.15 12.11 -3.90
N GLN A 71 -2.06 11.22 -4.34
CA GLN A 71 -1.74 9.81 -4.44
C GLN A 71 -0.69 9.52 -5.51
N THR A 72 -0.75 10.19 -6.64
CA THR A 72 0.30 10.05 -7.67
C THR A 72 1.65 10.54 -7.17
N LYS A 73 1.69 11.68 -6.49
CA LYS A 73 2.93 12.21 -5.88
C LYS A 73 3.51 11.24 -4.86
N ASN A 74 2.68 10.68 -4.00
CA ASN A 74 3.09 9.68 -3.02
C ASN A 74 3.67 8.43 -3.69
N ALA A 75 2.99 7.88 -4.70
CA ALA A 75 3.46 6.71 -5.43
C ALA A 75 4.79 6.95 -6.15
N LEU A 76 4.93 8.12 -6.80
CA LEU A 76 6.17 8.51 -7.48
C LEU A 76 7.36 8.62 -6.51
N ALA A 77 7.14 9.10 -5.29
CA ALA A 77 8.20 9.18 -4.27
C ALA A 77 8.76 7.81 -3.91
N LEU A 78 7.89 6.78 -3.82
CA LEU A 78 8.34 5.40 -3.58
C LEU A 78 8.98 4.79 -4.83
N LEU A 79 8.38 5.02 -6.00
CA LEU A 79 8.91 4.52 -7.29
C LEU A 79 10.34 5.02 -7.54
N GLN A 80 10.61 6.29 -7.33
CA GLN A 80 11.94 6.90 -7.50
C GLN A 80 13.00 6.28 -6.58
N LYS A 81 12.59 5.74 -5.46
CA LYS A 81 13.47 5.04 -4.51
C LYS A 81 13.55 3.53 -4.76
N GLY A 82 12.90 3.03 -5.79
CA GLY A 82 12.80 1.60 -6.06
C GLY A 82 12.07 0.83 -4.95
N ALA A 83 11.22 1.51 -4.18
CA ALA A 83 10.52 0.98 -3.02
C ALA A 83 9.09 0.48 -3.34
N ALA A 84 8.58 0.76 -4.53
CA ALA A 84 7.30 0.27 -5.01
C ALA A 84 7.30 0.15 -6.53
N LEU A 85 6.36 -0.62 -7.08
CA LEU A 85 5.91 -0.47 -8.46
C LEU A 85 4.65 0.40 -8.50
N MET A 86 4.38 0.99 -9.66
CA MET A 86 3.18 1.81 -9.88
C MET A 86 2.51 1.40 -11.18
N VAL A 87 1.20 1.26 -11.13
CA VAL A 87 0.33 1.11 -12.30
C VAL A 87 -0.69 2.25 -12.28
N ALA A 88 -0.81 2.98 -13.37
CA ALA A 88 -1.81 4.06 -13.47
C ALA A 88 -3.23 3.46 -13.43
N ASP A 89 -4.16 4.15 -12.77
CA ASP A 89 -5.54 3.66 -12.58
C ASP A 89 -6.20 3.29 -13.93
N LYS A 90 -6.04 4.12 -14.96
CA LYS A 90 -6.55 3.87 -16.31
C LYS A 90 -5.97 2.65 -17.02
N GLU A 91 -4.83 2.15 -16.57
CA GLU A 91 -4.13 0.99 -17.11
C GLU A 91 -4.28 -0.27 -16.22
N ALA A 92 -4.96 -0.12 -15.07
CA ALA A 92 -5.01 -1.18 -14.07
C ALA A 92 -5.72 -2.44 -14.58
N GLU A 93 -6.77 -2.28 -15.40
CA GLU A 93 -7.52 -3.40 -15.98
C GLU A 93 -6.62 -4.33 -16.80
N ASP A 94 -5.74 -3.76 -17.62
CA ASP A 94 -4.87 -4.52 -18.53
C ASP A 94 -3.54 -4.92 -17.89
N LYS A 95 -2.95 -4.07 -17.04
CA LYS A 95 -1.57 -4.21 -16.60
C LYS A 95 -1.39 -4.73 -15.17
N LEU A 96 -2.36 -4.52 -14.28
CA LEU A 96 -2.17 -4.80 -12.86
C LEU A 96 -1.91 -6.28 -12.58
N VAL A 97 -2.77 -7.16 -13.09
CA VAL A 97 -2.63 -8.61 -12.86
C VAL A 97 -1.36 -9.16 -13.49
N PRO A 98 -1.04 -8.89 -14.79
CA PRO A 98 0.23 -9.32 -15.36
C PRO A 98 1.46 -8.84 -14.58
N THR A 99 1.47 -7.58 -14.12
CA THR A 99 2.56 -7.02 -13.31
C THR A 99 2.69 -7.74 -11.97
N ALA A 100 1.56 -8.02 -11.30
CA ALA A 100 1.56 -8.72 -10.03
C ALA A 100 2.08 -10.15 -10.16
N LEU A 101 1.63 -10.89 -11.17
CA LEU A 101 2.07 -12.27 -11.42
C LEU A 101 3.56 -12.34 -11.76
N ALA A 102 4.05 -11.42 -12.58
CA ALA A 102 5.47 -11.33 -12.89
C ALA A 102 6.31 -11.02 -11.64
N LEU A 103 5.83 -10.11 -10.79
CA LEU A 103 6.55 -9.72 -9.58
C LEU A 103 6.58 -10.85 -8.53
N VAL A 104 5.47 -11.55 -8.32
CA VAL A 104 5.40 -12.67 -7.36
C VAL A 104 6.33 -13.82 -7.76
N ALA A 105 6.59 -13.99 -9.05
CA ALA A 105 7.53 -14.99 -9.56
C ALA A 105 9.02 -14.57 -9.44
N ASP A 106 9.30 -13.29 -9.08
CA ASP A 106 10.66 -12.75 -8.97
C ASP A 106 11.00 -12.46 -7.49
N GLU A 107 11.46 -13.49 -6.78
CA GLU A 107 11.83 -13.41 -5.36
C GLU A 107 12.92 -12.35 -5.10
N ALA A 108 13.89 -12.20 -6.01
CA ALA A 108 14.95 -11.22 -5.86
C ALA A 108 14.39 -9.79 -5.90
N ARG A 109 13.45 -9.55 -6.79
CA ARG A 109 12.77 -8.26 -6.91
C ARG A 109 11.85 -7.97 -5.73
N LEU A 110 11.10 -8.96 -5.25
CA LEU A 110 10.30 -8.82 -4.03
C LEU A 110 11.16 -8.44 -2.84
N LYS A 111 12.28 -9.13 -2.64
CA LYS A 111 13.23 -8.82 -1.57
C LYS A 111 13.77 -7.41 -1.68
N GLN A 112 14.20 -6.98 -2.86
CA GLN A 112 14.70 -5.63 -3.10
C GLN A 112 13.65 -4.55 -2.77
N LEU A 113 12.39 -4.75 -3.20
CA LEU A 113 11.31 -3.83 -2.87
C LEU A 113 11.03 -3.77 -1.37
N SER A 114 11.06 -4.92 -0.69
CA SER A 114 10.89 -5.02 0.76
C SER A 114 11.96 -4.23 1.52
N GLU A 115 13.23 -4.42 1.19
CA GLU A 115 14.34 -3.71 1.81
C GLU A 115 14.27 -2.19 1.56
N ASN A 116 13.96 -1.80 0.33
CA ASN A 116 13.88 -0.38 -0.04
C ASN A 116 12.69 0.34 0.63
N ILE A 117 11.53 -0.31 0.71
CA ILE A 117 10.35 0.30 1.34
C ILE A 117 10.51 0.37 2.86
N GLU A 118 11.12 -0.63 3.49
CA GLU A 118 11.40 -0.61 4.92
C GLU A 118 12.39 0.50 5.29
N ALA A 119 13.37 0.79 4.45
CA ALA A 119 14.32 1.89 4.65
C ALA A 119 13.63 3.28 4.65
N MET A 120 12.41 3.38 4.13
CA MET A 120 11.60 4.61 4.17
C MET A 120 10.70 4.72 5.41
N ALA A 121 10.70 3.73 6.29
CA ALA A 121 9.84 3.70 7.47
C ALA A 121 10.13 4.85 8.44
N GLN A 122 9.08 5.56 8.82
CA GLN A 122 9.12 6.60 9.86
C GLN A 122 8.70 5.99 11.19
N ARG A 123 9.68 5.43 11.92
CA ARG A 123 9.44 4.87 13.26
C ARG A 123 9.36 5.99 14.30
N HIS A 124 8.60 5.77 15.36
CA HIS A 124 8.46 6.72 16.48
C HIS A 124 7.87 8.08 16.08
N SER A 125 7.00 8.12 15.06
CA SER A 125 6.42 9.37 14.56
C SER A 125 5.61 10.12 15.61
N ALA A 126 4.83 9.42 16.46
CA ALA A 126 4.05 10.03 17.53
C ALA A 126 4.94 10.70 18.58
N GLU A 127 6.00 10.03 19.02
CA GLU A 127 6.96 10.57 19.98
C GLU A 127 7.64 11.83 19.44
N ARG A 128 8.10 11.77 18.19
CA ARG A 128 8.73 12.93 17.52
C ARG A 128 7.77 14.13 17.41
N ILE A 129 6.49 13.89 17.13
CA ILE A 129 5.48 14.96 17.09
C ILE A 129 5.32 15.59 18.47
N VAL A 130 5.22 14.78 19.53
CA VAL A 130 5.13 15.27 20.91
C VAL A 130 6.36 16.08 21.28
N ASP A 131 7.55 15.61 20.97
CA ASP A 131 8.82 16.31 21.23
C ASP A 131 8.85 17.69 20.55
N GLU A 132 8.41 17.78 19.30
CA GLU A 132 8.34 19.07 18.61
C GLU A 132 7.28 20.01 19.21
N MET A 133 6.13 19.47 19.62
CA MET A 133 5.11 20.27 20.34
C MET A 133 5.65 20.84 21.65
N VAL A 134 6.36 20.04 22.45
CA VAL A 134 6.99 20.48 23.69
C VAL A 134 8.00 21.61 23.43
N LYS A 135 8.87 21.45 22.43
CA LYS A 135 9.84 22.51 22.05
C LYS A 135 9.15 23.82 21.66
N ILE A 136 8.02 23.76 20.95
CA ILE A 136 7.26 24.98 20.58
C ILE A 136 6.71 25.67 21.85
N ILE A 137 6.12 24.91 22.77
CA ILE A 137 5.57 25.44 24.03
C ILE A 137 6.66 26.08 24.89
N GLU A 138 7.83 25.46 24.98
CA GLU A 138 8.97 25.99 25.77
C GLU A 138 9.55 27.29 25.19
N ARG A 139 9.54 27.45 23.86
CA ARG A 139 9.98 28.69 23.19
C ARG A 139 9.03 29.87 23.37
N GLN A 140 7.79 29.63 23.82
CA GLN A 140 6.79 30.67 24.04
C GLN A 140 6.73 31.14 25.51
N LYS A 141 7.52 30.55 26.37
CA LYS A 141 7.72 31.00 27.79
C LYS A 141 8.90 31.94 27.91
#